data_bdf99dcfdf14280f676c842e15ac1121
#
_entry.id   bdf99dcfdf14280f676c842e15ac1121
#
_cell.length_a   1.000
_cell.length_b   1.000
_cell.length_c   1.000
_cell.angle_alpha   90.00
_cell.angle_beta   90.00
_cell.angle_gamma   90.00
#
_symmetry.space_group_name_H-M   'P 1'
#
loop_
_entity.id
_entity.type
_entity.pdbx_description
1 polymer ?
#
loop_
_entity_poly.entity_id
_entity_poly.type
_entity_poly.pdbx_seq_one_letter_code
_entity_poly.pdbx_strand_id
1 'polypeptide(L)'
;KIKGSGEEGRILKSDLEKADKKQIEIPQQTLLVKKKFDDYGYLERIPLKGIRKTIAEHMLQSVKEAPQVTNMEDINVSELWKLREKEKKALEKQKIKLTFLPFIIKAIIAALKENPILNSSIEGDEIIIKKYYNIGIAAETEVGLMVPVIKIAENKSIIQLAKEIEELTEKARKRT
;
A
#
# COMPACT_ATOMS: atom_id res chain seq x y z
N LYS A 1 -24.33 -2.66 25.20
CA LYS A 1 -24.97 -2.10 26.44
C LYS A 1 -24.70 -3.10 27.56
N ILE A 2 -23.99 -2.67 28.62
CA ILE A 2 -23.73 -3.47 29.81
C ILE A 2 -25.00 -3.42 30.68
N LYS A 3 -25.50 -4.58 31.11
CA LYS A 3 -26.59 -4.69 32.10
C LYS A 3 -25.96 -4.59 33.49
N GLY A 4 -26.34 -3.59 34.31
CA GLY A 4 -25.89 -3.47 35.67
C GLY A 4 -26.53 -4.54 36.58
N SER A 5 -25.75 -5.14 37.47
CA SER A 5 -26.17 -6.15 38.47
C SER A 5 -26.45 -5.55 39.84
N GLY A 6 -26.26 -4.25 40.05
CA GLY A 6 -26.57 -3.55 41.32
C GLY A 6 -28.04 -3.19 41.47
N GLU A 7 -28.43 -2.74 42.70
CA GLU A 7 -29.78 -2.26 42.99
C GLU A 7 -30.22 -1.16 42.00
N GLU A 8 -31.44 -1.22 41.54
CA GLU A 8 -32.02 -0.33 40.53
C GLU A 8 -31.27 -0.32 39.17
N GLY A 9 -30.53 -1.39 38.83
CA GLY A 9 -29.83 -1.50 37.55
C GLY A 9 -28.49 -0.75 37.49
N ARG A 10 -27.90 -0.37 38.62
CA ARG A 10 -26.57 0.25 38.65
C ARG A 10 -25.48 -0.70 38.18
N ILE A 11 -24.58 -0.17 37.37
CA ILE A 11 -23.40 -0.90 36.89
C ILE A 11 -22.34 -0.93 37.99
N LEU A 12 -22.00 -2.12 38.45
CA LEU A 12 -20.93 -2.33 39.44
C LEU A 12 -19.59 -2.53 38.73
N LYS A 13 -18.48 -2.33 39.47
CA LYS A 13 -17.14 -2.56 38.98
C LYS A 13 -16.93 -3.99 38.44
N SER A 14 -17.59 -4.97 39.09
CA SER A 14 -17.62 -6.38 38.66
C SER A 14 -18.29 -6.59 37.31
N ASP A 15 -19.22 -5.74 36.91
CA ASP A 15 -19.91 -5.84 35.61
C ASP A 15 -18.99 -5.34 34.49
N LEU A 16 -18.15 -4.33 34.76
CA LEU A 16 -17.12 -3.84 33.86
C LEU A 16 -16.02 -4.91 33.68
N GLU A 17 -15.55 -5.52 34.78
CA GLU A 17 -14.55 -6.60 34.73
C GLU A 17 -15.05 -7.86 33.97
N LYS A 18 -16.34 -8.14 34.05
CA LYS A 18 -16.98 -9.23 33.28
C LYS A 18 -17.17 -8.85 31.81
N ALA A 19 -17.38 -7.56 31.51
CA ALA A 19 -17.50 -7.06 30.15
C ALA A 19 -16.13 -7.04 29.44
N ASP A 20 -15.05 -6.66 30.16
CA ASP A 20 -13.68 -6.71 29.64
C ASP A 20 -13.19 -8.16 29.41
N LYS A 21 -13.65 -9.11 30.23
CA LYS A 21 -13.35 -10.55 30.03
C LYS A 21 -14.13 -11.21 28.90
N LYS A 22 -15.19 -10.61 28.40
CA LYS A 22 -15.71 -10.92 27.07
C LYS A 22 -14.78 -10.28 26.04
N GLN A 23 -13.56 -10.81 25.95
CA GLN A 23 -12.75 -10.66 24.76
C GLN A 23 -13.70 -10.89 23.59
N ILE A 24 -13.79 -9.89 22.73
CA ILE A 24 -14.33 -10.09 21.40
C ILE A 24 -13.46 -11.21 20.84
N GLU A 25 -13.93 -12.44 20.92
CA GLU A 25 -13.47 -13.50 20.04
C GLU A 25 -13.73 -12.94 18.66
N ILE A 26 -12.74 -12.27 18.09
CA ILE A 26 -12.69 -12.07 16.65
C ILE A 26 -12.80 -13.50 16.14
N PRO A 27 -13.91 -13.88 15.48
CA PRO A 27 -13.97 -15.20 14.92
C PRO A 27 -12.76 -15.25 14.00
N GLN A 28 -11.74 -16.01 14.39
CA GLN A 28 -10.80 -16.54 13.41
C GLN A 28 -11.74 -17.21 12.43
N GLN A 29 -12.02 -16.52 11.33
CA GLN A 29 -12.71 -17.12 10.20
C GLN A 29 -11.76 -18.22 9.75
N THR A 30 -11.94 -19.37 10.38
CA THR A 30 -11.42 -20.63 9.89
C THR A 30 -11.99 -20.68 8.48
N LEU A 31 -11.16 -20.41 7.51
CA LEU A 31 -11.49 -20.58 6.11
C LEU A 31 -11.98 -22.01 6.02
N LEU A 32 -13.30 -22.20 5.91
CA LEU A 32 -13.89 -23.52 5.74
C LEU A 32 -13.43 -24.03 4.37
N VAL A 33 -12.28 -24.66 4.39
CA VAL A 33 -11.72 -25.33 3.24
C VAL A 33 -12.62 -26.51 2.96
N LYS A 34 -13.50 -26.38 1.98
CA LYS A 34 -14.31 -27.48 1.50
C LYS A 34 -13.43 -28.41 0.69
N LYS A 35 -12.92 -29.44 1.36
CA LYS A 35 -12.18 -30.52 0.73
C LYS A 35 -13.14 -31.27 -0.21
N LYS A 36 -12.76 -31.40 -1.47
CA LYS A 36 -13.51 -32.15 -2.48
C LYS A 36 -12.52 -32.97 -3.30
N PHE A 37 -12.88 -34.17 -3.62
CA PHE A 37 -12.15 -35.00 -4.56
C PHE A 37 -12.68 -34.69 -5.98
N ASP A 38 -11.79 -34.71 -6.96
CA ASP A 38 -12.11 -34.84 -8.38
C ASP A 38 -11.57 -36.18 -8.91
N ASP A 39 -11.61 -36.37 -10.22
CA ASP A 39 -11.18 -37.63 -10.88
C ASP A 39 -9.67 -37.88 -10.75
N TYR A 40 -8.89 -36.90 -10.35
CA TYR A 40 -7.42 -36.94 -10.23
C TYR A 40 -6.94 -36.94 -8.77
N GLY A 41 -7.81 -36.58 -7.81
CA GLY A 41 -7.45 -36.60 -6.40
C GLY A 41 -8.12 -35.52 -5.55
N TYR A 42 -7.37 -35.09 -4.56
CA TYR A 42 -7.89 -34.23 -3.50
C TYR A 42 -7.78 -32.74 -3.81
N LEU A 43 -8.90 -32.01 -3.72
CA LEU A 43 -8.97 -30.56 -3.97
C LEU A 43 -9.17 -29.77 -2.67
N GLU A 44 -8.32 -28.77 -2.48
CA GLU A 44 -8.53 -27.74 -1.47
C GLU A 44 -9.10 -26.46 -2.12
N ARG A 45 -10.23 -25.98 -1.62
CA ARG A 45 -10.90 -24.79 -2.15
C ARG A 45 -10.76 -23.64 -1.15
N ILE A 46 -9.95 -22.65 -1.50
CA ILE A 46 -9.77 -21.45 -0.70
C ILE A 46 -10.61 -20.32 -1.30
N PRO A 47 -11.60 -19.77 -0.55
CA PRO A 47 -12.42 -18.68 -1.07
C PRO A 47 -11.61 -17.39 -1.24
N LEU A 48 -11.72 -16.78 -2.42
CA LEU A 48 -11.13 -15.47 -2.70
C LEU A 48 -12.01 -14.39 -2.05
N LYS A 49 -11.51 -13.70 -1.01
CA LYS A 49 -12.25 -12.70 -0.23
C LYS A 49 -11.41 -11.46 0.05
N GLY A 50 -12.10 -10.34 0.41
CA GLY A 50 -11.46 -9.10 0.84
C GLY A 50 -10.57 -8.50 -0.25
N ILE A 51 -9.44 -7.95 0.17
CA ILE A 51 -8.52 -7.18 -0.70
C ILE A 51 -8.05 -7.99 -1.92
N ARG A 52 -7.83 -9.31 -1.79
CA ARG A 52 -7.42 -10.17 -2.90
C ARG A 52 -8.49 -10.27 -3.98
N LYS A 53 -9.77 -10.30 -3.58
CA LYS A 53 -10.89 -10.29 -4.54
C LYS A 53 -10.93 -8.97 -5.29
N THR A 54 -10.83 -7.85 -4.58
CA THR A 54 -10.80 -6.51 -5.18
C THR A 54 -9.63 -6.34 -6.15
N ILE A 55 -8.43 -6.81 -5.78
CA ILE A 55 -7.26 -6.78 -6.67
C ILE A 55 -7.54 -7.59 -7.95
N ALA A 56 -8.11 -8.80 -7.83
CA ALA A 56 -8.41 -9.64 -8.99
C ALA A 56 -9.41 -8.96 -9.93
N GLU A 57 -10.46 -8.34 -9.40
CA GLU A 57 -11.47 -7.61 -10.18
C GLU A 57 -10.85 -6.40 -10.89
N HIS A 58 -10.07 -5.58 -10.19
CA HIS A 58 -9.40 -4.43 -10.77
C HIS A 58 -8.37 -4.80 -11.86
N MET A 59 -7.58 -5.87 -11.63
CA MET A 59 -6.61 -6.31 -12.63
C MET A 59 -7.29 -6.86 -13.88
N LEU A 60 -8.38 -7.60 -13.73
CA LEU A 60 -9.16 -8.07 -14.86
C LEU A 60 -9.74 -6.90 -15.67
N GLN A 61 -10.27 -5.88 -14.99
CA GLN A 61 -10.76 -4.67 -15.63
C GLN A 61 -9.65 -3.93 -16.36
N SER A 62 -8.51 -3.72 -15.72
CA SER A 62 -7.35 -3.04 -16.30
C SER A 62 -6.88 -3.69 -17.61
N VAL A 63 -6.76 -5.02 -17.62
CA VAL A 63 -6.33 -5.76 -18.84
C VAL A 63 -7.37 -5.68 -19.96
N LYS A 64 -8.66 -5.58 -19.61
CA LYS A 64 -9.74 -5.45 -20.64
C LYS A 64 -9.82 -4.06 -21.25
N GLU A 65 -9.56 -3.02 -20.45
CA GLU A 65 -9.76 -1.62 -20.86
C GLU A 65 -8.50 -0.96 -21.42
N ALA A 66 -7.31 -1.36 -20.95
CA ALA A 66 -6.05 -0.74 -21.31
C ALA A 66 -5.09 -1.72 -21.99
N PRO A 67 -4.77 -1.56 -23.28
CA PRO A 67 -3.70 -2.32 -23.94
C PRO A 67 -2.35 -1.86 -23.39
N GLN A 68 -1.69 -2.72 -22.60
CA GLN A 68 -0.42 -2.40 -21.93
C GLN A 68 0.77 -2.79 -22.81
N VAL A 69 1.77 -1.91 -22.86
CA VAL A 69 3.07 -2.16 -23.51
C VAL A 69 4.17 -2.09 -22.43
N THR A 70 5.09 -3.05 -22.47
CA THR A 70 6.24 -3.06 -21.58
C THR A 70 7.53 -2.86 -22.36
N ASN A 71 8.27 -1.81 -22.03
CA ASN A 71 9.63 -1.58 -22.51
C ASN A 71 10.64 -1.94 -21.41
N MET A 72 11.77 -2.51 -21.81
CA MET A 72 12.88 -2.85 -20.92
C MET A 72 14.14 -2.17 -21.41
N GLU A 73 14.78 -1.41 -20.54
CA GLU A 73 15.96 -0.62 -20.83
C GLU A 73 17.01 -0.81 -19.73
N ASP A 74 18.28 -0.95 -20.11
CA ASP A 74 19.40 -0.99 -19.16
C ASP A 74 19.96 0.40 -18.94
N ILE A 75 20.02 0.83 -17.67
CA ILE A 75 20.50 2.17 -17.29
C ILE A 75 21.72 2.04 -16.38
N ASN A 76 22.82 2.70 -16.74
CA ASN A 76 24.00 2.78 -15.88
C ASN A 76 23.79 3.77 -14.74
N VAL A 77 23.68 3.26 -13.51
CA VAL A 77 23.45 4.05 -12.29
C VAL A 77 24.71 4.18 -11.40
N SER A 78 25.90 3.90 -11.93
CA SER A 78 27.16 3.88 -11.15
C SER A 78 27.43 5.20 -10.43
N GLU A 79 27.23 6.34 -11.09
CA GLU A 79 27.45 7.65 -10.47
C GLU A 79 26.37 7.97 -9.41
N LEU A 80 25.12 7.59 -9.65
CA LEU A 80 24.06 7.71 -8.66
C LEU A 80 24.36 6.84 -7.43
N TRP A 81 24.90 5.65 -7.64
CA TRP A 81 25.30 4.74 -6.56
C TRP A 81 26.38 5.38 -5.68
N LYS A 82 27.45 5.95 -6.29
CA LYS A 82 28.51 6.65 -5.56
C LYS A 82 27.98 7.83 -4.77
N LEU A 83 27.12 8.65 -5.38
CA LEU A 83 26.49 9.79 -4.71
C LEU A 83 25.67 9.33 -3.50
N ARG A 84 24.82 8.30 -3.68
CA ARG A 84 24.03 7.76 -2.60
C ARG A 84 24.89 7.24 -1.44
N GLU A 85 25.93 6.48 -1.72
CA GLU A 85 26.82 5.94 -0.67
C GLU A 85 27.56 7.06 0.09
N LYS A 86 27.94 8.14 -0.57
CA LYS A 86 28.54 9.31 0.07
C LYS A 86 27.56 9.97 1.05
N GLU A 87 26.35 10.23 0.61
CA GLU A 87 25.32 10.94 1.39
C GLU A 87 24.65 10.07 2.47
N LYS A 88 24.56 8.77 2.22
CA LYS A 88 23.93 7.80 3.13
C LYS A 88 24.50 7.86 4.54
N LYS A 89 25.85 7.87 4.67
CA LYS A 89 26.54 7.89 5.97
C LYS A 89 26.22 9.15 6.82
N ALA A 90 26.03 10.28 6.16
CA ALA A 90 25.68 11.54 6.82
C ALA A 90 24.21 11.54 7.27
N LEU A 91 23.31 10.97 6.46
CA LEU A 91 21.88 10.90 6.73
C LEU A 91 21.51 9.82 7.74
N GLU A 92 22.24 8.72 7.82
CA GLU A 92 22.06 7.68 8.84
C GLU A 92 22.25 8.23 10.26
N LYS A 93 23.19 9.19 10.45
CA LYS A 93 23.35 9.90 11.74
C LYS A 93 22.09 10.68 12.14
N GLN A 94 21.30 11.09 11.17
CA GLN A 94 20.02 11.79 11.36
C GLN A 94 18.82 10.81 11.38
N LYS A 95 19.07 9.50 11.40
CA LYS A 95 18.07 8.43 11.32
C LYS A 95 17.21 8.49 10.04
N ILE A 96 17.83 8.90 8.93
CA ILE A 96 17.17 8.96 7.62
C ILE A 96 17.73 7.86 6.72
N LYS A 97 16.90 6.96 6.27
CA LYS A 97 17.26 5.86 5.38
C LYS A 97 17.22 6.30 3.91
N LEU A 98 18.39 6.63 3.36
CA LEU A 98 18.49 7.02 1.95
C LEU A 98 18.56 5.79 1.04
N THR A 99 17.49 5.56 0.28
CA THR A 99 17.38 4.54 -0.78
C THR A 99 17.52 5.17 -2.17
N PHE A 100 17.46 4.39 -3.24
CA PHE A 100 17.40 4.91 -4.61
C PHE A 100 16.05 5.54 -4.97
N LEU A 101 14.98 5.13 -4.29
CA LEU A 101 13.61 5.50 -4.62
C LEU A 101 13.35 7.03 -4.65
N PRO A 102 13.85 7.86 -3.71
CA PRO A 102 13.72 9.32 -3.79
C PRO A 102 14.31 9.93 -5.06
N PHE A 103 15.45 9.39 -5.55
CA PHE A 103 16.09 9.84 -6.78
C PHE A 103 15.27 9.44 -8.01
N ILE A 104 14.77 8.21 -8.03
CA ILE A 104 13.88 7.70 -9.10
C ILE A 104 12.62 8.56 -9.18
N ILE A 105 11.99 8.90 -8.05
CA ILE A 105 10.82 9.78 -8.00
C ILE A 105 11.12 11.14 -8.63
N LYS A 106 12.28 11.75 -8.32
CA LYS A 106 12.67 13.02 -8.93
C LYS A 106 12.90 12.91 -10.44
N ALA A 107 13.49 11.81 -10.90
CA ALA A 107 13.67 11.55 -12.34
C ALA A 107 12.32 11.36 -13.04
N ILE A 108 11.38 10.61 -12.44
CA ILE A 108 10.03 10.44 -12.97
C ILE A 108 9.31 11.79 -13.08
N ILE A 109 9.38 12.63 -12.05
CA ILE A 109 8.75 13.95 -12.06
C ILE A 109 9.34 14.83 -13.18
N ALA A 110 10.65 14.80 -13.39
CA ALA A 110 11.30 15.53 -14.48
C ALA A 110 10.79 15.04 -15.85
N ALA A 111 10.75 13.73 -16.07
CA ALA A 111 10.25 13.11 -17.30
C ALA A 111 8.76 13.44 -17.56
N LEU A 112 7.91 13.41 -16.51
CA LEU A 112 6.50 13.76 -16.63
C LEU A 112 6.27 15.26 -16.92
N LYS A 113 7.16 16.13 -16.49
CA LYS A 113 7.13 17.56 -16.84
C LYS A 113 7.45 17.80 -18.30
N GLU A 114 8.42 17.06 -18.85
CA GLU A 114 8.79 17.10 -20.25
C GLU A 114 7.74 16.44 -21.18
N ASN A 115 7.06 15.41 -20.64
CA ASN A 115 6.06 14.63 -21.37
C ASN A 115 4.71 14.64 -20.65
N PRO A 116 3.97 15.77 -20.62
CA PRO A 116 2.78 15.93 -19.79
C PRO A 116 1.66 14.95 -20.08
N ILE A 117 1.58 14.45 -21.32
CA ILE A 117 0.57 13.46 -21.74
C ILE A 117 0.64 12.15 -20.90
N LEU A 118 1.83 11.79 -20.39
CA LEU A 118 2.02 10.62 -19.56
C LEU A 118 1.40 10.76 -18.15
N ASN A 119 1.09 12.01 -17.74
CA ASN A 119 0.41 12.28 -16.48
C ASN A 119 -1.04 12.73 -16.75
N SER A 120 -1.78 11.93 -17.49
CA SER A 120 -3.14 12.21 -17.89
C SER A 120 -4.10 11.05 -17.58
N SER A 121 -5.39 11.33 -17.70
CA SER A 121 -6.47 10.34 -17.70
C SER A 121 -7.44 10.63 -18.85
N ILE A 122 -8.18 9.62 -19.26
CA ILE A 122 -9.25 9.76 -20.26
C ILE A 122 -10.58 9.80 -19.51
N GLU A 123 -11.40 10.80 -19.79
CA GLU A 123 -12.75 10.95 -19.26
C GLU A 123 -13.71 11.25 -20.42
N GLY A 124 -14.51 10.25 -20.81
CA GLY A 124 -15.30 10.33 -22.04
C GLY A 124 -14.41 10.49 -23.28
N ASP A 125 -14.60 11.59 -24.00
CA ASP A 125 -13.82 11.94 -25.21
C ASP A 125 -12.70 12.97 -24.92
N GLU A 126 -12.38 13.24 -23.65
CA GLU A 126 -11.39 14.23 -23.25
C GLU A 126 -10.16 13.60 -22.60
N ILE A 127 -8.98 14.20 -22.85
CA ILE A 127 -7.72 13.87 -22.19
C ILE A 127 -7.46 14.93 -21.11
N ILE A 128 -7.50 14.51 -19.85
CA ILE A 128 -7.25 15.37 -18.69
C ILE A 128 -5.79 15.32 -18.28
N ILE A 129 -5.01 16.36 -18.64
CA ILE A 129 -3.59 16.46 -18.26
C ILE A 129 -3.49 17.04 -16.85
N LYS A 130 -2.89 16.26 -15.93
CA LYS A 130 -2.72 16.64 -14.53
C LYS A 130 -1.43 17.44 -14.36
N LYS A 131 -1.51 18.64 -13.77
CA LYS A 131 -0.36 19.53 -13.53
C LYS A 131 0.20 19.41 -12.10
N TYR A 132 -0.18 18.37 -11.37
CA TYR A 132 0.32 17.99 -10.07
C TYR A 132 0.88 16.56 -10.13
N TYR A 133 1.88 16.26 -9.30
CA TYR A 133 2.59 14.98 -9.36
C TYR A 133 2.45 14.23 -8.04
N ASN A 134 1.43 13.37 -8.00
CA ASN A 134 1.20 12.44 -6.90
C ASN A 134 1.74 11.08 -7.30
N ILE A 135 2.73 10.57 -6.55
CA ILE A 135 3.45 9.34 -6.91
C ILE A 135 3.08 8.22 -5.94
N GLY A 136 2.48 7.16 -6.48
CA GLY A 136 2.20 5.94 -5.73
C GLY A 136 3.44 5.06 -5.59
N ILE A 137 3.63 4.48 -4.42
CA ILE A 137 4.73 3.56 -4.12
C ILE A 137 4.17 2.21 -3.75
N ALA A 138 4.51 1.17 -4.51
CA ALA A 138 4.11 -0.18 -4.19
C ALA A 138 4.79 -0.68 -2.91
N ALA A 139 4.01 -1.06 -1.92
CA ALA A 139 4.47 -1.63 -0.65
C ALA A 139 3.81 -2.98 -0.42
N GLU A 140 4.62 -4.02 -0.27
CA GLU A 140 4.15 -5.34 0.09
C GLU A 140 3.74 -5.39 1.56
N THR A 141 2.57 -5.98 1.82
CA THR A 141 2.04 -6.19 3.17
C THR A 141 1.53 -7.63 3.31
N GLU A 142 1.32 -8.09 4.53
CA GLU A 142 0.80 -9.44 4.81
C GLU A 142 -0.56 -9.74 4.15
N VAL A 143 -1.34 -8.70 3.85
CA VAL A 143 -2.68 -8.85 3.25
C VAL A 143 -2.71 -8.66 1.75
N GLY A 144 -1.61 -8.22 1.16
CA GLY A 144 -1.48 -7.95 -0.26
C GLY A 144 -0.73 -6.65 -0.54
N LEU A 145 -0.64 -6.27 -1.79
CA LEU A 145 0.02 -5.06 -2.24
C LEU A 145 -0.83 -3.82 -1.90
N MET A 146 -0.22 -2.86 -1.22
CA MET A 146 -0.79 -1.53 -0.99
C MET A 146 0.04 -0.47 -1.72
N VAL A 147 -0.61 0.60 -2.16
CA VAL A 147 0.07 1.68 -2.91
C VAL A 147 -0.20 3.02 -2.22
N PRO A 148 0.51 3.34 -1.11
CA PRO A 148 0.46 4.68 -0.53
C PRO A 148 0.95 5.72 -1.53
N VAL A 149 0.39 6.94 -1.44
CA VAL A 149 0.62 8.01 -2.40
C VAL A 149 1.33 9.19 -1.75
N ILE A 150 2.49 9.55 -2.29
CA ILE A 150 3.19 10.79 -1.96
C ILE A 150 2.52 11.91 -2.75
N LYS A 151 1.88 12.84 -2.04
CA LYS A 151 1.19 13.98 -2.65
C LYS A 151 2.17 15.12 -2.90
N ILE A 152 1.99 15.81 -4.05
CA ILE A 152 2.76 17.01 -4.42
C ILE A 152 4.27 16.75 -4.34
N ALA A 153 4.71 15.62 -4.91
CA ALA A 153 6.09 15.14 -4.80
C ALA A 153 7.11 16.07 -5.48
N GLU A 154 6.65 16.91 -6.42
CA GLU A 154 7.48 17.90 -7.11
C GLU A 154 8.10 18.94 -6.17
N ASN A 155 7.40 19.31 -5.11
CA ASN A 155 7.82 20.34 -4.15
C ASN A 155 8.71 19.79 -3.02
N LYS A 156 8.92 18.47 -2.96
CA LYS A 156 9.67 17.83 -1.88
C LYS A 156 11.13 17.63 -2.26
N SER A 157 12.04 17.85 -1.33
CA SER A 157 13.46 17.51 -1.47
C SER A 157 13.66 15.99 -1.41
N ILE A 158 14.83 15.50 -1.85
CA ILE A 158 15.21 14.08 -1.75
C ILE A 158 15.12 13.57 -0.30
N ILE A 159 15.54 14.41 0.66
CA ILE A 159 15.50 14.07 2.09
C ILE A 159 14.04 13.96 2.60
N GLN A 160 13.18 14.89 2.21
CA GLN A 160 11.76 14.86 2.56
C GLN A 160 11.07 13.62 1.95
N LEU A 161 11.37 13.31 0.67
CA LEU A 161 10.89 12.10 0.03
C LEU A 161 11.35 10.84 0.76
N ALA A 162 12.63 10.76 1.16
CA ALA A 162 13.17 9.61 1.88
C ALA A 162 12.42 9.34 3.20
N LYS A 163 12.15 10.39 3.98
CA LYS A 163 11.39 10.30 5.24
C LYS A 163 9.94 9.86 5.00
N GLU A 164 9.25 10.50 4.05
CA GLU A 164 7.85 10.23 3.78
C GLU A 164 7.63 8.82 3.20
N ILE A 165 8.57 8.32 2.37
CA ILE A 165 8.55 6.94 1.88
C ILE A 165 8.60 5.95 3.06
N GLU A 166 9.50 6.17 4.01
CA GLU A 166 9.63 5.30 5.18
C GLU A 166 8.34 5.32 6.02
N GLU A 167 7.83 6.51 6.35
CA GLU A 167 6.59 6.67 7.11
C GLU A 167 5.38 6.01 6.43
N LEU A 168 5.19 6.26 5.14
CA LEU A 168 4.07 5.72 4.38
C LEU A 168 4.16 4.20 4.24
N THR A 169 5.37 3.67 4.03
CA THR A 169 5.59 2.22 3.94
C THR A 169 5.31 1.54 5.28
N GLU A 170 5.73 2.13 6.40
CA GLU A 170 5.42 1.61 7.73
C GLU A 170 3.92 1.65 8.04
N LYS A 171 3.25 2.76 7.72
CA LYS A 171 1.79 2.88 7.87
C LYS A 171 1.05 1.83 7.06
N ALA A 172 1.45 1.64 5.79
CA ALA A 172 0.86 0.61 4.93
C ALA A 172 1.01 -0.79 5.53
N ARG A 173 2.18 -1.13 6.10
CA ARG A 173 2.40 -2.42 6.78
C ARG A 173 1.60 -2.57 8.06
N LYS A 174 1.44 -1.50 8.84
CA LYS A 174 0.67 -1.47 10.10
C LYS A 174 -0.84 -1.29 9.89
N ARG A 175 -1.29 -1.06 8.65
CA ARG A 175 -2.70 -0.76 8.29
C ARG A 175 -3.29 0.47 9.02
N THR A 176 -2.50 1.49 9.23
CA THR A 176 -2.89 2.75 9.89
C THR A 176 -2.91 3.92 8.90
#